data_210fb820c9a82a9ae72e746cc6667cea
#
_entry.id   210fb820c9a82a9ae72e746cc6667cea
#
_cell.length_a   1.000
_cell.length_b   1.000
_cell.length_c   1.000
_cell.angle_alpha   90.00
_cell.angle_beta   90.00
_cell.angle_gamma   90.00
#
_symmetry.space_group_name_H-M   'P 1'
#
loop_
_entity.id
_entity.type
_entity.pdbx_description
1 polymer ?
#
loop_
_entity_poly.entity_id
_entity_poly.type
_entity_poly.pdbx_seq_one_letter_code
_entity_poly.pdbx_strand_id
1 'polypeptide(L)'
;MSGFTDSNALSERVKAIPGGDMLMMCYSCGTCTSKCMIQTKLESSYNPRRLIREAVFNMDDAAFADKTTWLCTACDLCYPACPQKIHISGVINAVKALAVESGKKTPYQVAKVDELTCVACGL
;
A
#
# COMPACT_ATOMS: atom_id res chain seq x y z
N MET A 1 -17.18 11.17 -18.67
CA MET A 1 -16.95 10.68 -17.32
C MET A 1 -15.68 11.31 -16.78
N SER A 2 -15.87 12.31 -15.96
CA SER A 2 -14.76 13.10 -15.40
C SER A 2 -13.83 12.27 -14.51
N GLY A 3 -14.31 11.16 -13.94
CA GLY A 3 -13.53 10.32 -13.04
C GLY A 3 -12.31 9.67 -13.66
N PHE A 4 -12.27 9.50 -14.97
CA PHE A 4 -11.14 8.86 -15.65
C PHE A 4 -9.93 9.79 -15.81
N THR A 5 -10.16 11.09 -15.81
CA THR A 5 -9.10 12.08 -16.05
C THR A 5 -8.91 13.01 -14.86
N ASP A 6 -9.58 12.72 -13.75
CA ASP A 6 -9.49 13.54 -12.55
C ASP A 6 -8.11 13.33 -11.88
N SER A 7 -7.28 14.34 -11.91
CA SER A 7 -5.95 14.30 -11.30
C SER A 7 -6.00 14.15 -9.77
N ASN A 8 -7.16 14.39 -9.16
CA ASN A 8 -7.34 14.21 -7.73
C ASN A 8 -7.81 12.80 -7.36
N ALA A 9 -8.11 11.96 -8.33
CA ALA A 9 -8.51 10.58 -8.08
C ALA A 9 -7.38 9.81 -7.40
N LEU A 10 -7.72 8.93 -6.48
CA LEU A 10 -6.72 8.16 -5.73
C LEU A 10 -5.80 7.38 -6.67
N SER A 11 -6.34 6.72 -7.69
CA SER A 11 -5.55 5.96 -8.64
C SER A 11 -4.50 6.81 -9.35
N GLU A 12 -4.86 8.03 -9.74
CA GLU A 12 -3.93 8.94 -10.40
C GLU A 12 -2.84 9.42 -9.45
N ARG A 13 -3.20 9.72 -8.21
CA ARG A 13 -2.22 10.14 -7.20
C ARG A 13 -1.24 9.00 -6.86
N VAL A 14 -1.74 7.77 -6.78
CA VAL A 14 -0.88 6.60 -6.53
C VAL A 14 0.08 6.39 -7.70
N LYS A 15 -0.41 6.51 -8.94
CA LYS A 15 0.44 6.33 -10.12
C LYS A 15 1.54 7.39 -10.21
N ALA A 16 1.32 8.57 -9.67
CA ALA A 16 2.31 9.66 -9.68
C ALA A 16 3.45 9.41 -8.70
N ILE A 17 3.27 8.53 -7.72
CA ILE A 17 4.31 8.21 -6.73
C ILE A 17 5.17 7.06 -7.27
N PRO A 18 6.51 7.16 -7.22
CA PRO A 18 7.37 6.04 -7.65
C PRO A 18 7.03 4.76 -6.91
N GLY A 19 6.87 3.67 -7.67
CA GLY A 19 6.45 2.37 -7.16
C GLY A 19 4.96 2.10 -7.32
N GLY A 20 4.13 3.14 -7.55
CA GLY A 20 2.70 2.98 -7.75
C GLY A 20 2.25 3.03 -9.20
N ASP A 21 3.17 3.20 -10.12
CA ASP A 21 2.89 3.46 -11.54
C ASP A 21 2.20 2.30 -12.26
N MET A 22 2.40 1.07 -11.79
CA MET A 22 1.82 -0.14 -12.41
C MET A 22 0.47 -0.54 -11.81
N LEU A 23 -0.13 0.33 -10.99
CA LEU A 23 -1.37 0.04 -10.27
C LEU A 23 -2.48 -0.53 -11.18
N MET A 24 -2.66 0.06 -12.34
CA MET A 24 -3.78 -0.28 -13.24
C MET A 24 -3.57 -1.62 -13.96
N MET A 25 -2.40 -2.23 -13.84
CA MET A 25 -2.12 -3.51 -14.49
C MET A 25 -2.67 -4.70 -13.72
N CYS A 26 -3.16 -4.50 -12.50
CA CYS A 26 -3.68 -5.57 -11.67
C CYS A 26 -4.99 -6.14 -12.23
N TYR A 27 -5.04 -7.45 -12.43
CA TYR A 27 -6.28 -8.14 -12.84
C TYR A 27 -6.86 -9.04 -11.73
N SER A 28 -6.45 -8.80 -10.49
CA SER A 28 -7.06 -9.40 -9.30
C SER A 28 -6.89 -10.92 -9.18
N CYS A 29 -5.77 -11.47 -9.66
CA CYS A 29 -5.53 -12.91 -9.60
C CYS A 29 -5.33 -13.43 -8.16
N GLY A 30 -4.94 -12.56 -7.21
CA GLY A 30 -4.81 -12.93 -5.80
C GLY A 30 -3.51 -13.62 -5.42
N THR A 31 -2.56 -13.78 -6.34
CA THR A 31 -1.29 -14.45 -6.07
C THR A 31 -0.48 -13.71 -5.01
N CYS A 32 -0.50 -12.36 -5.03
CA CYS A 32 0.19 -11.56 -4.02
C CYS A 32 -0.34 -11.82 -2.62
N THR A 33 -1.66 -11.97 -2.49
CA THR A 33 -2.30 -12.26 -1.20
C THR A 33 -1.89 -13.64 -0.67
N SER A 34 -1.87 -14.64 -1.54
CA SER A 34 -1.52 -16.01 -1.14
C SER A 34 -0.05 -16.14 -0.74
N LYS A 35 0.83 -15.27 -1.24
CA LYS A 35 2.26 -15.28 -0.90
C LYS A 35 2.60 -14.38 0.27
N CYS A 36 1.68 -13.55 0.73
CA CYS A 36 1.95 -12.61 1.81
C CYS A 36 1.98 -13.31 3.15
N MET A 37 3.10 -13.21 3.86
CA MET A 37 3.23 -13.85 5.17
C MET A 37 2.42 -13.12 6.26
N ILE A 38 2.16 -11.83 6.09
CA ILE A 38 1.31 -11.09 7.02
C ILE A 38 -0.11 -11.66 6.98
N GLN A 39 -0.65 -11.86 5.77
CA GLN A 39 -1.98 -12.41 5.59
C GLN A 39 -2.09 -13.84 6.11
N THR A 40 -1.10 -14.67 5.82
CA THR A 40 -1.18 -16.10 6.15
C THR A 40 -0.82 -16.41 7.60
N LYS A 41 0.02 -15.58 8.23
CA LYS A 41 0.58 -15.89 9.55
C LYS A 41 0.11 -14.97 10.66
N LEU A 42 -0.18 -13.70 10.37
CA LEU A 42 -0.40 -12.70 11.39
C LEU A 42 -1.81 -12.11 11.38
N GLU A 43 -2.32 -11.71 10.22
CA GLU A 43 -3.58 -10.99 10.14
C GLU A 43 -4.35 -11.43 8.89
N SER A 44 -5.37 -12.26 9.07
CA SER A 44 -6.14 -12.81 7.95
C SER A 44 -6.95 -11.76 7.17
N SER A 45 -7.23 -10.61 7.78
CA SER A 45 -7.94 -9.52 7.11
C SER A 45 -7.02 -8.66 6.24
N TYR A 46 -5.71 -8.84 6.34
CA TYR A 46 -4.73 -8.19 5.48
C TYR A 46 -4.84 -8.77 4.06
N ASN A 47 -5.02 -7.90 3.07
CA ASN A 47 -5.25 -8.38 1.71
C ASN A 47 -4.74 -7.37 0.67
N PRO A 48 -3.53 -7.60 0.12
CA PRO A 48 -2.96 -6.69 -0.88
C PRO A 48 -3.82 -6.54 -2.13
N ARG A 49 -4.42 -7.64 -2.60
CA ARG A 49 -5.30 -7.60 -3.77
C ARG A 49 -6.49 -6.67 -3.54
N ARG A 50 -7.10 -6.75 -2.35
CA ARG A 50 -8.22 -5.88 -2.01
C ARG A 50 -7.79 -4.42 -2.01
N LEU A 51 -6.65 -4.10 -1.41
CA LEU A 51 -6.16 -2.73 -1.36
C LEU A 51 -5.91 -2.17 -2.76
N ILE A 52 -5.32 -2.96 -3.63
CA ILE A 52 -5.08 -2.53 -5.01
C ILE A 52 -6.40 -2.21 -5.70
N ARG A 53 -7.41 -3.07 -5.51
CA ARG A 53 -8.73 -2.81 -6.12
C ARG A 53 -9.39 -1.56 -5.54
N GLU A 54 -9.26 -1.34 -4.25
CA GLU A 54 -9.76 -0.12 -3.62
C GLU A 54 -9.10 1.13 -4.22
N ALA A 55 -7.80 1.08 -4.45
CA ALA A 55 -7.08 2.18 -5.08
C ALA A 55 -7.49 2.38 -6.54
N VAL A 56 -7.64 1.29 -7.29
CA VAL A 56 -8.07 1.36 -8.70
C VAL A 56 -9.46 2.00 -8.82
N PHE A 57 -10.36 1.68 -7.91
CA PHE A 57 -11.73 2.21 -7.94
C PHE A 57 -11.88 3.53 -7.18
N ASN A 58 -10.78 4.14 -6.75
CA ASN A 58 -10.78 5.44 -6.08
C ASN A 58 -11.59 5.45 -4.78
N MET A 59 -11.51 4.36 -4.03
CA MET A 59 -12.19 4.21 -2.74
C MET A 59 -11.27 4.72 -1.62
N ASP A 60 -11.10 6.04 -1.56
CA ASP A 60 -10.13 6.68 -0.68
C ASP A 60 -10.29 6.26 0.78
N ASP A 61 -11.51 6.41 1.32
CA ASP A 61 -11.77 6.10 2.73
C ASP A 61 -11.51 4.63 3.05
N ALA A 62 -11.95 3.73 2.17
CA ALA A 62 -11.73 2.30 2.36
C ALA A 62 -10.25 1.94 2.31
N ALA A 63 -9.53 2.51 1.33
CA ALA A 63 -8.10 2.24 1.17
C ALA A 63 -7.30 2.77 2.37
N PHE A 64 -7.62 3.96 2.85
CA PHE A 64 -6.90 4.57 3.98
C PHE A 64 -7.22 3.88 5.31
N ALA A 65 -8.39 3.27 5.44
CA ALA A 65 -8.79 2.52 6.63
C ALA A 65 -8.37 1.05 6.59
N ASP A 66 -7.93 0.55 5.45
CA ASP A 66 -7.57 -0.86 5.29
C ASP A 66 -6.32 -1.18 6.09
N LYS A 67 -6.36 -2.27 6.86
CA LYS A 67 -5.21 -2.75 7.63
C LYS A 67 -3.99 -2.99 6.73
N THR A 68 -4.20 -3.38 5.49
CA THR A 68 -3.14 -3.62 4.52
C THR A 68 -2.25 -2.40 4.33
N THR A 69 -2.85 -1.21 4.30
CA THR A 69 -2.12 0.04 4.16
C THR A 69 -1.09 0.24 5.27
N TRP A 70 -1.41 -0.18 6.48
CA TRP A 70 -0.61 0.11 7.67
C TRP A 70 0.33 -1.01 8.09
N LEU A 71 0.07 -2.25 7.67
CA LEU A 71 0.79 -3.44 8.17
C LEU A 71 1.82 -4.00 7.19
N CYS A 72 1.94 -3.48 5.98
CA CYS A 72 2.92 -3.98 5.01
C CYS A 72 4.34 -3.77 5.51
N THR A 73 5.14 -4.84 5.51
CA THR A 73 6.55 -4.80 5.94
C THR A 73 7.52 -4.63 4.78
N ALA A 74 7.02 -4.50 3.55
CA ALA A 74 7.83 -4.33 2.35
C ALA A 74 8.87 -5.46 2.14
N CYS A 75 8.51 -6.68 2.52
CA CYS A 75 9.41 -7.84 2.34
C CYS A 75 9.52 -8.29 0.88
N ASP A 76 8.62 -7.82 0.01
CA ASP A 76 8.61 -8.06 -1.45
C ASP A 76 8.45 -9.52 -1.87
N LEU A 77 7.92 -10.39 -1.01
CA LEU A 77 7.61 -11.77 -1.39
C LEU A 77 6.50 -11.84 -2.44
N CYS A 78 5.62 -10.83 -2.47
CA CYS A 78 4.53 -10.75 -3.44
C CYS A 78 5.00 -10.29 -4.83
N TYR A 79 6.10 -9.57 -4.93
CA TYR A 79 6.57 -8.99 -6.19
C TYR A 79 6.85 -10.06 -7.25
N PRO A 80 7.70 -11.08 -6.99
CA PRO A 80 7.95 -12.11 -8.00
C PRO A 80 6.72 -12.98 -8.29
N ALA A 81 5.75 -13.02 -7.39
CA ALA A 81 4.52 -13.78 -7.59
C ALA A 81 3.53 -13.08 -8.53
N CYS A 82 3.64 -11.77 -8.69
CA CYS A 82 2.72 -11.02 -9.54
C CYS A 82 3.03 -11.26 -11.02
N PRO A 83 2.07 -11.79 -11.81
CA PRO A 83 2.30 -12.04 -13.25
C PRO A 83 2.47 -10.73 -14.05
N GLN A 84 1.95 -9.61 -13.56
CA GLN A 84 2.11 -8.31 -14.20
C GLN A 84 3.32 -7.54 -13.69
N LYS A 85 4.08 -8.13 -12.76
CA LYS A 85 5.27 -7.50 -12.17
C LYS A 85 4.99 -6.17 -11.49
N ILE A 86 3.83 -6.06 -10.87
CA ILE A 86 3.48 -4.88 -10.06
C ILE A 86 4.32 -4.91 -8.79
N HIS A 87 4.93 -3.78 -8.46
CA HIS A 87 5.65 -3.65 -7.19
C HIS A 87 4.62 -3.40 -6.07
N ILE A 88 4.08 -4.48 -5.54
CA ILE A 88 2.93 -4.44 -4.62
C ILE A 88 3.23 -3.58 -3.38
N SER A 89 4.39 -3.78 -2.76
CA SER A 89 4.78 -2.98 -1.59
C SER A 89 4.91 -1.50 -1.93
N GLY A 90 5.36 -1.19 -3.14
CA GLY A 90 5.43 0.19 -3.62
C GLY A 90 4.05 0.83 -3.72
N VAL A 91 3.06 0.10 -4.24
CA VAL A 91 1.67 0.57 -4.30
C VAL A 91 1.12 0.80 -2.88
N ILE A 92 1.34 -0.14 -1.98
CA ILE A 92 0.88 -0.03 -0.60
C ILE A 92 1.51 1.18 0.09
N ASN A 93 2.82 1.37 -0.09
CA ASN A 93 3.52 2.52 0.49
C ASN A 93 3.04 3.85 -0.11
N ALA A 94 2.70 3.86 -1.40
CA ALA A 94 2.14 5.05 -2.03
C ALA A 94 0.77 5.41 -1.42
N VAL A 95 -0.10 4.42 -1.22
CA VAL A 95 -1.39 4.63 -0.56
C VAL A 95 -1.19 5.13 0.88
N LYS A 96 -0.25 4.54 1.60
CA LYS A 96 0.09 4.97 2.97
C LYS A 96 0.56 6.41 3.01
N ALA A 97 1.43 6.81 2.08
CA ALA A 97 1.93 8.19 2.01
C ALA A 97 0.77 9.17 1.77
N LEU A 98 -0.15 8.82 0.88
CA LEU A 98 -1.32 9.65 0.61
C LEU A 98 -2.27 9.72 1.81
N ALA A 99 -2.42 8.61 2.55
CA ALA A 99 -3.23 8.60 3.77
C ALA A 99 -2.65 9.54 4.82
N VAL A 100 -1.34 9.52 5.01
CA VAL A 100 -0.65 10.41 5.95
C VAL A 100 -0.81 11.87 5.52
N GLU A 101 -0.67 12.16 4.23
CA GLU A 101 -0.88 13.51 3.69
C GLU A 101 -2.29 14.03 3.97
N SER A 102 -3.28 13.16 3.89
CA SER A 102 -4.67 13.55 4.14
C SER A 102 -5.02 13.68 5.61
N GLY A 103 -4.06 13.50 6.52
CA GLY A 103 -4.24 13.63 7.95
C GLY A 103 -4.62 12.36 8.69
N LYS A 104 -4.65 11.24 8.01
CA LYS A 104 -4.90 9.94 8.65
C LYS A 104 -3.68 9.49 9.43
N LYS A 105 -3.90 8.85 10.56
CA LYS A 105 -2.82 8.30 11.38
C LYS A 105 -2.95 6.80 11.48
N THR A 106 -1.81 6.12 11.63
CA THR A 106 -1.82 4.68 11.85
C THR A 106 -2.59 4.34 13.12
N PRO A 107 -3.49 3.35 13.08
CA PRO A 107 -4.17 2.88 14.28
C PRO A 107 -3.28 2.01 15.18
N TYR A 108 -2.07 1.70 14.73
CA TYR A 108 -1.15 0.82 15.44
C TYR A 108 -0.02 1.61 16.08
N GLN A 109 0.57 1.06 17.14
CA GLN A 109 1.78 1.62 17.72
C GLN A 109 2.95 1.39 16.77
N VAL A 110 3.75 2.42 16.55
CA VAL A 110 4.92 2.36 15.68
C VAL A 110 6.15 2.78 16.46
N ALA A 111 7.30 2.23 16.10
CA ALA A 111 8.56 2.67 16.65
C ALA A 111 8.84 4.12 16.24
N LYS A 112 9.32 4.90 17.19
CA LYS A 112 9.72 6.28 16.95
C LYS A 112 11.17 6.46 17.36
N VAL A 113 11.90 7.23 16.55
CA VAL A 113 13.27 7.61 16.88
C VAL A 113 13.22 8.83 17.79
N ASP A 114 13.90 8.75 18.94
CA ASP A 114 14.09 9.91 19.80
C ASP A 114 15.29 10.69 19.26
N GLU A 115 15.01 11.86 18.69
CA GLU A 115 16.04 12.69 18.06
C GLU A 115 17.13 13.13 19.02
N LEU A 116 16.81 13.24 20.32
CA LEU A 116 17.76 13.66 21.33
C LEU A 116 18.75 12.57 21.74
N THR A 117 18.33 11.30 21.67
CA THR A 117 19.16 10.18 22.10
C THR A 117 19.67 9.33 20.96
N CYS A 118 19.13 9.49 19.76
CA CYS A 118 19.56 8.73 18.58
C CYS A 118 20.96 9.15 18.15
N VAL A 119 21.87 8.17 18.00
CA VAL A 119 23.26 8.41 17.58
C VAL A 119 23.47 8.14 16.08
N ALA A 120 22.40 7.89 15.34
CA ALA A 120 22.44 7.64 13.90
C ALA A 120 23.46 6.57 13.51
N CYS A 121 23.51 5.47 14.28
CA CYS A 121 24.54 4.41 14.09
C CYS A 121 24.38 3.62 12.81
N GLY A 122 23.22 3.67 12.16
CA GLY A 122 22.97 2.95 10.92
C GLY A 122 22.77 1.44 11.06
N LEU A 123 22.56 0.94 12.26
CA LEU A 123 22.35 -0.49 12.51
C LEU A 123 20.90 -0.93 12.34
#